data_900de341688c37a864edd05fafaaf49b
#
_entry.id   900de341688c37a864edd05fafaaf49b
#
_cell.length_a   1.000
_cell.length_b   1.000
_cell.length_c   1.000
_cell.angle_alpha   90.00
_cell.angle_beta   90.00
_cell.angle_gamma   90.00
#
_symmetry.space_group_name_H-M   'P 1'
#
loop_
_entity.id
_entity.type
_entity.pdbx_description
1 polymer ?
#
loop_
_entity_poly.entity_id
_entity_poly.type
_entity_poly.pdbx_seq_one_letter_code
_entity_poly.pdbx_strand_id
1 'polypeptide(L)'
;MMQKQSITQKLANPTRCMALSGTLLPWLAGIAVILIAYGLYRGWTAPPDYQQGETIRIMYIHVPSAWLGMMGYALIAVSSFGLLVFRHPLADVSAKAAAPIGAAFTMMALVTGSLWGKPMWGTYWVWDARLTSVLMLFFLYLGLIALRTSIEDESLASKLTAVLALVGVVILPFIKISVEGLSIPWLGLEIPAWNTLHQPSSVFRTDGPKIHASQLYPLLYSALGFTFLFFTLHMKGMRNEILRRRVKALRIAEVDRAREREAVAAAE
;
A
#
# COMPACT_ATOMS: atom_id res chain seq x y z
N MET A 1 24.84 -17.58 -29.78
CA MET A 1 25.28 -17.12 -28.44
C MET A 1 24.08 -16.53 -27.68
N MET A 2 23.54 -17.22 -26.69
CA MET A 2 22.51 -16.69 -25.83
C MET A 2 23.15 -15.66 -24.87
N GLN A 3 22.87 -14.39 -25.11
CA GLN A 3 23.33 -13.31 -24.24
C GLN A 3 22.72 -13.50 -22.85
N LYS A 4 23.57 -13.71 -21.82
CA LYS A 4 23.12 -13.82 -20.42
C LYS A 4 22.42 -12.53 -20.03
N GLN A 5 21.08 -12.53 -19.99
CA GLN A 5 20.29 -11.39 -19.50
C GLN A 5 20.72 -11.06 -18.06
N SER A 6 20.96 -9.78 -17.80
CA SER A 6 21.25 -9.30 -16.44
C SER A 6 20.06 -9.55 -15.50
N ILE A 7 20.30 -9.60 -14.19
CA ILE A 7 19.25 -9.80 -13.18
C ILE A 7 18.18 -8.73 -13.31
N THR A 8 18.56 -7.48 -13.56
CA THR A 8 17.66 -6.35 -13.79
C THR A 8 16.78 -6.54 -15.02
N GLN A 9 17.33 -7.03 -16.15
CA GLN A 9 16.54 -7.35 -17.34
C GLN A 9 15.56 -8.51 -17.11
N LYS A 10 15.95 -9.49 -16.30
CA LYS A 10 15.08 -10.62 -15.95
C LYS A 10 13.90 -10.16 -15.06
N LEU A 11 14.13 -9.25 -14.13
CA LEU A 11 13.09 -8.68 -13.26
C LEU A 11 12.17 -7.70 -14.00
N ALA A 12 12.68 -7.02 -15.02
CA ALA A 12 11.93 -6.07 -15.83
C ALA A 12 10.96 -6.71 -16.87
N ASN A 13 10.95 -8.04 -16.99
CA ASN A 13 10.17 -8.75 -18.02
C ASN A 13 8.71 -8.96 -17.60
N PRO A 14 7.71 -8.29 -18.25
CA PRO A 14 6.30 -8.43 -17.92
C PRO A 14 5.77 -9.86 -18.10
N THR A 15 6.28 -10.62 -19.08
CA THR A 15 5.86 -12.01 -19.31
C THR A 15 6.26 -12.91 -18.15
N ARG A 16 7.47 -12.71 -17.63
CA ARG A 16 7.94 -13.44 -16.46
C ARG A 16 7.15 -13.06 -15.20
N CYS A 17 6.85 -11.77 -15.02
CA CYS A 17 5.98 -11.30 -13.95
C CYS A 17 4.59 -11.97 -14.04
N MET A 18 4.01 -12.09 -15.23
CA MET A 18 2.73 -12.77 -15.46
C MET A 18 2.79 -14.27 -15.13
N ALA A 19 3.86 -14.97 -15.50
CA ALA A 19 4.03 -16.39 -15.19
C ALA A 19 4.17 -16.62 -13.67
N LEU A 20 5.10 -15.91 -13.02
CA LEU A 20 5.34 -16.04 -11.57
C LEU A 20 4.10 -15.70 -10.75
N SER A 21 3.45 -14.57 -11.07
CA SER A 21 2.24 -14.17 -10.35
C SER A 21 1.08 -15.14 -10.57
N GLY A 22 0.98 -15.78 -11.75
CA GLY A 22 -0.03 -16.82 -12.01
C GLY A 22 0.11 -18.03 -11.09
N THR A 23 1.34 -18.45 -10.81
CA THR A 23 1.63 -19.56 -9.90
C THR A 23 1.44 -19.18 -8.43
N LEU A 24 1.86 -17.95 -8.03
CA LEU A 24 1.86 -17.53 -6.63
C LEU A 24 0.49 -17.08 -6.12
N LEU A 25 -0.33 -16.47 -6.98
CA LEU A 25 -1.62 -15.87 -6.58
C LEU A 25 -2.55 -16.80 -5.80
N PRO A 26 -2.83 -18.06 -6.23
CA PRO A 26 -3.74 -18.93 -5.48
C PRO A 26 -3.22 -19.26 -4.09
N TRP A 27 -1.90 -19.44 -3.94
CA TRP A 27 -1.27 -19.72 -2.64
C TRP A 27 -1.32 -18.51 -1.71
N LEU A 28 -0.98 -17.32 -2.21
CA LEU A 28 -1.07 -16.09 -1.42
C LEU A 28 -2.50 -15.81 -0.98
N ALA A 29 -3.48 -16.00 -1.87
CA ALA A 29 -4.89 -15.84 -1.55
C ALA A 29 -5.37 -16.85 -0.50
N GLY A 30 -5.01 -18.12 -0.64
CA GLY A 30 -5.36 -19.16 0.32
C GLY A 30 -4.77 -18.89 1.72
N ILE A 31 -3.49 -18.54 1.79
CA ILE A 31 -2.82 -18.17 3.04
C ILE A 31 -3.47 -16.92 3.66
N ALA A 32 -3.78 -15.90 2.86
CA ALA A 32 -4.45 -14.69 3.33
C ALA A 32 -5.79 -15.02 4.01
N VAL A 33 -6.63 -15.81 3.34
CA VAL A 33 -7.95 -16.21 3.87
C VAL A 33 -7.82 -16.99 5.18
N ILE A 34 -6.92 -17.96 5.23
CA ILE A 34 -6.72 -18.79 6.43
C ILE A 34 -6.22 -17.95 7.60
N LEU A 35 -5.21 -17.10 7.38
CA LEU A 35 -4.62 -16.29 8.44
C LEU A 35 -5.57 -15.19 8.93
N ILE A 36 -6.34 -14.55 8.04
CA ILE A 36 -7.34 -13.56 8.43
C ILE A 36 -8.45 -14.24 9.24
N ALA A 37 -9.01 -15.34 8.74
CA ALA A 37 -10.07 -16.06 9.43
C ALA A 37 -9.61 -16.53 10.81
N TYR A 38 -8.43 -17.14 10.91
CA TYR A 38 -7.86 -17.60 12.17
C TYR A 38 -7.53 -16.44 13.12
N GLY A 39 -6.88 -15.37 12.62
CA GLY A 39 -6.53 -14.22 13.42
C GLY A 39 -7.76 -13.50 13.98
N LEU A 40 -8.79 -13.28 13.16
CA LEU A 40 -10.04 -12.67 13.61
C LEU A 40 -10.82 -13.59 14.56
N TYR A 41 -10.88 -14.90 14.32
CA TYR A 41 -11.48 -15.86 15.23
C TYR A 41 -10.79 -15.85 16.60
N ARG A 42 -9.44 -15.91 16.62
CA ARG A 42 -8.66 -15.83 17.86
C ARG A 42 -8.80 -14.48 18.55
N GLY A 43 -8.90 -13.39 17.79
CA GLY A 43 -9.17 -12.06 18.32
C GLY A 43 -10.57 -11.92 18.91
N TRP A 44 -11.56 -12.55 18.30
CA TRP A 44 -12.93 -12.59 18.83
C TRP A 44 -13.03 -13.39 20.14
N THR A 45 -12.30 -14.49 20.25
CA THR A 45 -12.29 -15.36 21.45
C THR A 45 -11.25 -14.95 22.51
N ALA A 46 -10.43 -13.93 22.23
CA ALA A 46 -9.49 -13.40 23.19
C ALA A 46 -10.22 -12.76 24.39
N PRO A 47 -9.64 -12.81 25.60
CA PRO A 47 -10.24 -12.14 26.76
C PRO A 47 -10.32 -10.63 26.50
N PRO A 48 -11.33 -9.93 27.05
CA PRO A 48 -11.41 -8.48 26.93
C PRO A 48 -10.21 -7.81 27.60
N ASP A 49 -9.84 -6.64 27.11
CA ASP A 49 -8.77 -5.84 27.71
C ASP A 49 -9.25 -5.18 29.01
N TYR A 50 -8.35 -5.03 29.99
CA TYR A 50 -8.70 -4.48 31.31
C TYR A 50 -9.10 -3.00 31.29
N GLN A 51 -8.62 -2.22 30.30
CA GLN A 51 -8.97 -0.81 30.12
C GLN A 51 -10.00 -0.59 29.01
N GLN A 52 -9.88 -1.34 27.93
CA GLN A 52 -10.64 -1.12 26.69
C GLN A 52 -11.83 -2.06 26.54
N GLY A 53 -11.93 -3.10 27.41
CA GLY A 53 -13.00 -4.08 27.33
C GLY A 53 -13.05 -4.77 25.96
N GLU A 54 -14.23 -4.91 25.40
CA GLU A 54 -14.49 -5.55 24.12
C GLU A 54 -14.03 -4.71 22.91
N THR A 55 -13.83 -3.40 23.09
CA THR A 55 -13.47 -2.51 21.98
C THR A 55 -12.06 -2.78 21.45
N ILE A 56 -11.20 -3.47 22.23
CA ILE A 56 -9.88 -3.93 21.81
C ILE A 56 -9.95 -4.77 20.52
N ARG A 57 -11.07 -5.45 20.24
CA ARG A 57 -11.24 -6.29 19.05
C ARG A 57 -11.11 -5.54 17.73
N ILE A 58 -11.37 -4.23 17.75
CA ILE A 58 -11.16 -3.35 16.58
C ILE A 58 -9.69 -3.34 16.16
N MET A 59 -8.76 -3.52 17.11
CA MET A 59 -7.32 -3.54 16.88
C MET A 59 -6.89 -4.53 15.78
N TYR A 60 -7.54 -5.70 15.71
CA TYR A 60 -7.15 -6.77 14.78
C TYR A 60 -7.42 -6.43 13.30
N ILE A 61 -8.20 -5.39 13.05
CA ILE A 61 -8.44 -4.84 11.71
C ILE A 61 -7.73 -3.49 11.57
N HIS A 62 -7.84 -2.62 12.57
CA HIS A 62 -7.30 -1.26 12.53
C HIS A 62 -5.78 -1.23 12.37
N VAL A 63 -5.05 -1.94 13.24
CA VAL A 63 -3.58 -1.89 13.25
C VAL A 63 -2.97 -2.46 11.96
N PRO A 64 -3.37 -3.65 11.47
CA PRO A 64 -2.92 -4.11 10.16
C PRO A 64 -3.25 -3.14 9.02
N SER A 65 -4.43 -2.54 9.04
CA SER A 65 -4.85 -1.57 8.01
C SER A 65 -3.98 -0.32 8.01
N ALA A 66 -3.67 0.23 9.19
CA ALA A 66 -2.78 1.38 9.31
C ALA A 66 -1.36 1.08 8.82
N TRP A 67 -0.81 -0.10 9.16
CA TRP A 67 0.51 -0.51 8.67
C TRP A 67 0.53 -0.66 7.15
N LEU A 68 -0.49 -1.31 6.58
CA LEU A 68 -0.58 -1.56 5.15
C LEU A 68 -0.89 -0.29 4.35
N GLY A 69 -1.62 0.67 4.93
CA GLY A 69 -1.78 1.99 4.36
C GLY A 69 -0.44 2.72 4.20
N MET A 70 0.40 2.70 5.24
CA MET A 70 1.75 3.29 5.18
C MET A 70 2.68 2.49 4.26
N MET A 71 2.69 1.15 4.37
CA MET A 71 3.51 0.26 3.53
C MET A 71 3.17 0.42 2.04
N GLY A 72 1.89 0.52 1.71
CA GLY A 72 1.45 0.74 0.33
C GLY A 72 2.00 2.04 -0.26
N TYR A 73 2.01 3.13 0.53
CA TYR A 73 2.61 4.40 0.07
C TYR A 73 4.14 4.31 -0.08
N ALA A 74 4.81 3.63 0.86
CA ALA A 74 6.25 3.37 0.76
C ALA A 74 6.57 2.56 -0.51
N LEU A 75 5.77 1.54 -0.83
CA LEU A 75 5.91 0.75 -2.07
C LEU A 75 5.72 1.62 -3.32
N ILE A 76 4.74 2.55 -3.32
CA ILE A 76 4.56 3.51 -4.40
C ILE A 76 5.79 4.41 -4.54
N ALA A 77 6.32 4.95 -3.44
CA ALA A 77 7.49 5.82 -3.46
C ALA A 77 8.73 5.09 -4.00
N VAL A 78 9.01 3.87 -3.53
CA VAL A 78 10.12 3.03 -4.03
C VAL A 78 9.93 2.71 -5.52
N SER A 79 8.72 2.36 -5.93
CA SER A 79 8.39 2.12 -7.34
C SER A 79 8.56 3.39 -8.18
N SER A 80 8.14 4.55 -7.68
CA SER A 80 8.29 5.84 -8.34
C SER A 80 9.76 6.24 -8.52
N PHE A 81 10.58 5.99 -7.51
CA PHE A 81 12.03 6.14 -7.61
C PHE A 81 12.61 5.20 -8.68
N GLY A 82 12.21 3.93 -8.69
CA GLY A 82 12.60 2.94 -9.68
C GLY A 82 12.21 3.32 -11.12
N LEU A 83 11.05 3.98 -11.28
CA LEU A 83 10.59 4.51 -12.56
C LEU A 83 11.46 5.70 -13.03
N LEU A 84 11.66 6.70 -12.18
CA LEU A 84 12.31 7.95 -12.57
C LEU A 84 13.83 7.78 -12.76
N VAL A 85 14.49 7.00 -11.90
CA VAL A 85 15.95 6.84 -11.92
C VAL A 85 16.36 5.68 -12.85
N PHE A 86 15.73 4.53 -12.74
CA PHE A 86 16.13 3.33 -13.49
C PHE A 86 15.24 3.07 -14.72
N ARG A 87 14.19 3.86 -14.94
CA ARG A 87 13.23 3.68 -16.03
C ARG A 87 12.67 2.24 -16.10
N HIS A 88 12.49 1.61 -14.92
CA HIS A 88 12.11 0.22 -14.83
C HIS A 88 10.62 0.05 -15.21
N PRO A 89 10.28 -0.76 -16.25
CA PRO A 89 8.95 -0.78 -16.84
C PRO A 89 7.86 -1.31 -15.89
N LEU A 90 8.18 -2.24 -14.98
CA LEU A 90 7.23 -2.76 -14.00
C LEU A 90 7.07 -1.85 -12.77
N ALA A 91 7.95 -0.88 -12.57
CA ALA A 91 7.86 0.04 -11.44
C ALA A 91 6.60 0.91 -11.53
N ASP A 92 6.31 1.45 -12.71
CA ASP A 92 5.07 2.19 -12.94
C ASP A 92 3.82 1.32 -12.78
N VAL A 93 3.87 0.08 -13.27
CA VAL A 93 2.78 -0.90 -13.10
C VAL A 93 2.53 -1.18 -11.61
N SER A 94 3.61 -1.36 -10.84
CA SER A 94 3.57 -1.59 -9.39
C SER A 94 2.96 -0.40 -8.64
N ALA A 95 3.44 0.82 -8.91
CA ALA A 95 2.93 2.04 -8.28
C ALA A 95 1.43 2.23 -8.54
N LYS A 96 1.02 2.06 -9.81
CA LYS A 96 -0.39 2.18 -10.22
C LYS A 96 -1.28 1.13 -9.55
N ALA A 97 -0.80 -0.12 -9.43
CA ALA A 97 -1.54 -1.20 -8.79
C ALA A 97 -1.66 -1.01 -7.27
N ALA A 98 -0.64 -0.44 -6.60
CA ALA A 98 -0.62 -0.24 -5.16
C ALA A 98 -1.55 0.89 -4.68
N ALA A 99 -1.75 1.93 -5.49
CA ALA A 99 -2.45 3.14 -5.06
C ALA A 99 -3.89 2.88 -4.56
N PRO A 100 -4.79 2.20 -5.29
CA PRO A 100 -6.14 1.95 -4.81
C PRO A 100 -6.18 1.02 -3.60
N ILE A 101 -5.23 0.09 -3.48
CA ILE A 101 -5.15 -0.83 -2.35
C ILE A 101 -4.72 -0.08 -1.09
N GLY A 102 -3.67 0.74 -1.19
CA GLY A 102 -3.20 1.57 -0.09
C GLY A 102 -4.25 2.58 0.37
N ALA A 103 -4.98 3.19 -0.57
CA ALA A 103 -6.13 4.06 -0.26
C ALA A 103 -7.20 3.31 0.54
N ALA A 104 -7.57 2.10 0.12
CA ALA A 104 -8.58 1.28 0.80
C ALA A 104 -8.14 0.91 2.23
N PHE A 105 -6.89 0.50 2.44
CA PHE A 105 -6.36 0.21 3.78
C PHE A 105 -6.29 1.47 4.65
N THR A 106 -5.90 2.62 4.09
CA THR A 106 -5.87 3.88 4.83
C THR A 106 -7.28 4.32 5.23
N MET A 107 -8.26 4.21 4.34
CA MET A 107 -9.66 4.47 4.65
C MET A 107 -10.17 3.53 5.75
N MET A 108 -9.87 2.23 5.66
CA MET A 108 -10.24 1.25 6.69
C MET A 108 -9.64 1.62 8.05
N ALA A 109 -8.37 2.06 8.08
CA ALA A 109 -7.74 2.54 9.31
C ALA A 109 -8.43 3.79 9.87
N LEU A 110 -8.80 4.76 9.03
CA LEU A 110 -9.51 5.96 9.45
C LEU A 110 -10.88 5.63 10.04
N VAL A 111 -11.67 4.78 9.37
CA VAL A 111 -13.01 4.39 9.82
C VAL A 111 -12.94 3.58 11.13
N THR A 112 -12.11 2.55 11.16
CA THR A 112 -11.99 1.69 12.37
C THR A 112 -11.37 2.44 13.53
N GLY A 113 -10.42 3.35 13.28
CA GLY A 113 -9.83 4.22 14.30
C GLY A 113 -10.84 5.20 14.89
N SER A 114 -11.69 5.79 14.05
CA SER A 114 -12.79 6.65 14.48
C SER A 114 -13.80 5.90 15.37
N LEU A 115 -14.19 4.69 14.97
CA LEU A 115 -15.08 3.82 15.76
C LEU A 115 -14.44 3.41 17.09
N TRP A 116 -13.15 3.15 17.11
CA TRP A 116 -12.39 2.79 18.32
C TRP A 116 -12.18 4.01 19.23
N GLY A 117 -11.97 5.19 18.65
CA GLY A 117 -11.80 6.45 19.38
C GLY A 117 -13.00 6.84 20.23
N LYS A 118 -14.24 6.58 19.74
CA LYS A 118 -15.46 6.98 20.47
C LYS A 118 -15.56 6.42 21.88
N PRO A 119 -15.42 5.10 22.11
CA PRO A 119 -15.43 4.56 23.48
C PRO A 119 -14.17 4.91 24.29
N MET A 120 -13.02 5.15 23.64
CA MET A 120 -11.75 5.41 24.33
C MET A 120 -11.56 6.86 24.72
N TRP A 121 -12.01 7.79 23.88
CA TRP A 121 -11.74 9.24 24.02
C TRP A 121 -13.01 10.08 24.13
N GLY A 122 -14.20 9.45 24.04
CA GLY A 122 -15.49 10.15 24.06
C GLY A 122 -15.87 10.83 22.73
N THR A 123 -14.97 10.81 21.73
CA THR A 123 -15.20 11.43 20.42
C THR A 123 -14.75 10.52 19.29
N TYR A 124 -15.35 10.68 18.10
CA TYR A 124 -14.95 9.95 16.90
C TYR A 124 -13.67 10.52 16.26
N TRP A 125 -13.36 11.80 16.51
CA TRP A 125 -12.25 12.49 15.85
C TRP A 125 -11.70 13.62 16.71
N VAL A 126 -10.39 13.79 16.65
CA VAL A 126 -9.67 14.97 17.11
C VAL A 126 -8.68 15.41 16.04
N TRP A 127 -8.48 16.71 15.91
CA TRP A 127 -7.53 17.29 14.98
C TRP A 127 -6.13 17.32 15.61
N ASP A 128 -5.58 16.14 15.87
CA ASP A 128 -4.20 16.01 16.30
C ASP A 128 -3.26 15.69 15.12
N ALA A 129 -1.96 15.74 15.36
CA ALA A 129 -0.96 15.54 14.33
C ALA A 129 -1.03 14.13 13.70
N ARG A 130 -1.31 13.09 14.50
CA ARG A 130 -1.37 11.71 14.04
C ARG A 130 -2.57 11.46 13.15
N LEU A 131 -3.77 11.78 13.62
CA LEU A 131 -5.00 11.52 12.89
C LEU A 131 -5.04 12.36 11.62
N THR A 132 -4.67 13.66 11.72
CA THR A 132 -4.63 14.57 10.57
C THR A 132 -3.64 14.11 9.51
N SER A 133 -2.43 13.65 9.90
CA SER A 133 -1.45 13.17 8.93
C SER A 133 -1.86 11.88 8.22
N VAL A 134 -2.58 10.97 8.90
CA VAL A 134 -3.15 9.77 8.24
C VAL A 134 -4.27 10.15 7.29
N LEU A 135 -5.09 11.16 7.63
CA LEU A 135 -6.10 11.71 6.70
C LEU A 135 -5.43 12.35 5.47
N MET A 136 -4.33 13.10 5.67
CA MET A 136 -3.54 13.65 4.56
C MET A 136 -2.94 12.54 3.69
N LEU A 137 -2.46 11.44 4.29
CA LEU A 137 -2.01 10.26 3.53
C LEU A 137 -3.13 9.71 2.64
N PHE A 138 -4.35 9.63 3.15
CA PHE A 138 -5.50 9.21 2.34
C PHE A 138 -5.75 10.16 1.16
N PHE A 139 -5.72 11.47 1.38
CA PHE A 139 -5.87 12.45 0.29
C PHE A 139 -4.71 12.41 -0.71
N LEU A 140 -3.49 12.12 -0.28
CA LEU A 140 -2.37 11.88 -1.18
C LEU A 140 -2.62 10.67 -2.09
N TYR A 141 -3.17 9.58 -1.58
CA TYR A 141 -3.59 8.43 -2.39
C TYR A 141 -4.64 8.81 -3.43
N LEU A 142 -5.68 9.56 -3.02
CA LEU A 142 -6.71 10.05 -3.94
C LEU A 142 -6.10 10.98 -5.00
N GLY A 143 -5.18 11.83 -4.61
CA GLY A 143 -4.44 12.72 -5.53
C GLY A 143 -3.62 11.94 -6.55
N LEU A 144 -2.91 10.88 -6.12
CA LEU A 144 -2.15 10.01 -7.03
C LEU A 144 -3.08 9.31 -8.04
N ILE A 145 -4.23 8.81 -7.59
CA ILE A 145 -5.21 8.14 -8.45
C ILE A 145 -5.82 9.15 -9.43
N ALA A 146 -6.26 10.32 -8.93
CA ALA A 146 -6.87 11.35 -9.75
C ALA A 146 -5.89 11.88 -10.82
N LEU A 147 -4.67 12.24 -10.42
CA LEU A 147 -3.63 12.73 -11.34
C LEU A 147 -3.35 11.71 -12.44
N ARG A 148 -3.28 10.42 -12.06
CA ARG A 148 -3.01 9.32 -13.00
C ARG A 148 -4.13 9.12 -14.03
N THR A 149 -5.37 9.40 -13.67
CA THR A 149 -6.54 9.21 -14.54
C THR A 149 -6.91 10.45 -15.36
N SER A 150 -6.48 11.64 -14.95
CA SER A 150 -6.81 12.91 -15.59
C SER A 150 -5.92 13.24 -16.80
N ILE A 151 -4.77 12.57 -16.95
CA ILE A 151 -3.81 12.87 -18.03
C ILE A 151 -3.87 11.75 -19.08
N GLU A 152 -4.14 12.10 -20.33
CA GLU A 152 -4.27 11.14 -21.44
C GLU A 152 -2.95 10.50 -21.84
N ASP A 153 -1.84 11.29 -21.82
CA ASP A 153 -0.49 10.76 -22.05
C ASP A 153 -0.04 9.94 -20.85
N GLU A 154 -0.04 8.61 -21.02
CA GLU A 154 0.34 7.66 -19.96
C GLU A 154 1.79 7.85 -19.48
N SER A 155 2.71 8.31 -20.35
CA SER A 155 4.11 8.55 -19.96
C SER A 155 4.23 9.78 -19.08
N LEU A 156 3.54 10.86 -19.45
CA LEU A 156 3.48 12.08 -18.66
C LEU A 156 2.78 11.84 -17.33
N ALA A 157 1.61 11.20 -17.36
CA ALA A 157 0.84 10.82 -16.18
C ALA A 157 1.69 10.03 -15.18
N SER A 158 2.48 9.04 -15.66
CA SER A 158 3.34 8.21 -14.83
C SER A 158 4.45 9.01 -14.14
N LYS A 159 5.11 9.91 -14.88
CA LYS A 159 6.19 10.75 -14.33
C LYS A 159 5.68 11.75 -13.30
N LEU A 160 4.58 12.45 -13.58
CA LEU A 160 3.99 13.42 -12.66
C LEU A 160 3.47 12.75 -11.39
N THR A 161 2.81 11.61 -11.53
CA THR A 161 2.36 10.80 -10.38
C THR A 161 3.56 10.31 -9.55
N ALA A 162 4.66 9.91 -10.20
CA ALA A 162 5.87 9.48 -9.49
C ALA A 162 6.53 10.63 -8.73
N VAL A 163 6.58 11.83 -9.29
CA VAL A 163 7.08 13.03 -8.59
C VAL A 163 6.19 13.33 -7.37
N LEU A 164 4.86 13.35 -7.54
CA LEU A 164 3.93 13.58 -6.44
C LEU A 164 4.09 12.54 -5.33
N ALA A 165 4.29 11.26 -5.68
CA ALA A 165 4.49 10.18 -4.72
C ALA A 165 5.79 10.38 -3.91
N LEU A 166 6.90 10.80 -4.56
CA LEU A 166 8.16 11.07 -3.89
C LEU A 166 8.12 12.31 -3.01
N VAL A 167 7.40 13.35 -3.41
CA VAL A 167 7.17 14.51 -2.55
C VAL A 167 6.32 14.14 -1.35
N GLY A 168 5.24 13.38 -1.58
CA GLY A 168 4.32 12.99 -0.52
C GLY A 168 4.87 11.96 0.47
N VAL A 169 5.96 11.23 0.15
CA VAL A 169 6.51 10.19 1.05
C VAL A 169 6.97 10.74 2.41
N VAL A 170 7.26 12.03 2.48
CA VAL A 170 7.63 12.74 3.73
C VAL A 170 6.55 12.62 4.80
N ILE A 171 5.29 12.36 4.42
CA ILE A 171 4.20 12.15 5.38
C ILE A 171 4.42 10.90 6.26
N LEU A 172 5.12 9.86 5.75
CA LEU A 172 5.30 8.61 6.49
C LEU A 172 6.16 8.78 7.76
N PRO A 173 7.39 9.34 7.71
CA PRO A 173 8.13 9.64 8.93
C PRO A 173 7.39 10.64 9.83
N PHE A 174 6.68 11.62 9.26
CA PHE A 174 5.88 12.57 10.03
C PHE A 174 4.79 11.87 10.86
N ILE A 175 4.03 10.93 10.28
CA ILE A 175 3.04 10.11 10.98
C ILE A 175 3.68 9.40 12.18
N LYS A 176 4.89 8.88 12.07
CA LYS A 176 5.57 8.17 13.16
C LYS A 176 6.11 9.12 14.21
N ILE A 177 6.82 10.16 13.80
CA ILE A 177 7.45 11.15 14.68
C ILE A 177 6.41 11.89 15.52
N SER A 178 5.22 12.14 14.97
CA SER A 178 4.14 12.82 15.69
C SER A 178 3.74 12.14 17.02
N VAL A 179 3.95 10.83 17.15
CA VAL A 179 3.57 10.05 18.33
C VAL A 179 4.79 9.64 19.17
N GLU A 180 5.89 9.27 18.52
CA GLU A 180 7.07 8.69 19.19
C GLU A 180 8.17 9.73 19.44
N GLY A 181 8.08 10.90 18.78
CA GLY A 181 9.20 11.84 18.72
C GLY A 181 10.34 11.27 17.86
N LEU A 182 11.43 12.01 17.81
CA LEU A 182 12.67 11.58 17.16
C LEU A 182 13.86 12.08 17.96
N SER A 183 14.75 11.18 18.37
CA SER A 183 16.04 11.53 18.97
C SER A 183 17.18 10.97 18.12
N ILE A 184 18.08 11.84 17.69
CA ILE A 184 19.30 11.48 16.96
C ILE A 184 20.49 12.08 17.73
N PRO A 185 21.01 11.38 18.77
CA PRO A 185 22.00 11.94 19.72
C PRO A 185 23.29 12.43 19.05
N TRP A 186 23.81 11.72 18.06
CA TRP A 186 25.03 12.07 17.33
C TRP A 186 24.89 13.34 16.47
N LEU A 187 23.64 13.75 16.16
CA LEU A 187 23.32 14.99 15.43
C LEU A 187 22.86 16.11 16.37
N GLY A 188 22.68 15.82 17.67
CA GLY A 188 22.09 16.75 18.62
C GLY A 188 20.64 17.13 18.32
N LEU A 189 19.92 16.27 17.56
CA LEU A 189 18.54 16.52 17.13
C LEU A 189 17.58 15.78 18.05
N GLU A 190 16.72 16.55 18.73
CA GLU A 190 15.60 16.03 19.50
C GLU A 190 14.30 16.71 19.06
N ILE A 191 13.37 15.93 18.55
CA ILE A 191 12.01 16.36 18.23
C ILE A 191 11.08 15.65 19.21
N PRO A 192 10.43 16.36 20.14
CA PRO A 192 9.52 15.74 21.08
C PRO A 192 8.29 15.19 20.38
N ALA A 193 7.68 14.15 20.95
CA ALA A 193 6.37 13.70 20.53
C ALA A 193 5.35 14.84 20.69
N TRP A 194 4.41 14.90 19.73
CA TRP A 194 3.37 15.93 19.80
C TRP A 194 2.20 15.45 20.64
N ASN A 195 1.41 16.40 21.14
CA ASN A 195 0.22 16.06 21.91
C ASN A 195 -0.81 15.37 21.00
N THR A 196 -1.05 14.08 21.26
CA THR A 196 -1.99 13.23 20.53
C THR A 196 -2.66 12.26 21.48
N LEU A 197 -3.91 11.94 21.23
CA LEU A 197 -4.64 10.89 21.96
C LEU A 197 -4.20 9.47 21.55
N HIS A 198 -3.49 9.36 20.43
CA HIS A 198 -3.03 8.07 19.94
C HIS A 198 -1.83 7.56 20.75
N GLN A 199 -1.92 6.32 21.23
CA GLN A 199 -0.84 5.71 22.00
C GLN A 199 0.39 5.41 21.11
N PRO A 200 1.62 5.45 21.67
CA PRO A 200 2.82 4.94 21.01
C PRO A 200 2.68 3.46 20.65
N SER A 201 3.55 2.98 19.75
CA SER A 201 3.53 1.57 19.35
C SER A 201 3.69 0.66 20.57
N SER A 202 2.76 -0.27 20.75
CA SER A 202 2.81 -1.30 21.80
C SER A 202 3.42 -2.62 21.32
N VAL A 203 3.66 -2.77 20.02
CA VAL A 203 4.16 -4.01 19.40
C VAL A 203 5.63 -3.92 19.04
N PHE A 204 6.01 -2.91 18.25
CA PHE A 204 7.40 -2.73 17.79
C PHE A 204 8.13 -1.75 18.71
N ARG A 205 8.81 -2.30 19.70
CA ARG A 205 9.58 -1.55 20.69
C ARG A 205 10.91 -2.22 20.94
N THR A 206 11.91 -1.44 21.31
CA THR A 206 13.26 -1.93 21.64
C THR A 206 13.30 -2.75 22.94
N ASP A 207 12.36 -2.47 23.85
CA ASP A 207 12.18 -3.15 25.14
C ASP A 207 11.17 -4.31 25.09
N GLY A 208 10.75 -4.71 23.90
CA GLY A 208 9.78 -5.76 23.65
C GLY A 208 8.32 -5.28 23.63
N PRO A 209 7.38 -6.12 23.16
CA PRO A 209 5.96 -5.78 23.09
C PRO A 209 5.37 -5.51 24.48
N LYS A 210 4.61 -4.40 24.62
CA LYS A 210 3.84 -4.06 25.84
C LYS A 210 2.36 -4.43 25.70
N ILE A 211 2.08 -5.54 25.07
CA ILE A 211 0.75 -6.09 24.89
C ILE A 211 0.74 -7.55 25.34
N HIS A 212 -0.30 -7.96 26.02
CA HIS A 212 -0.40 -9.34 26.51
C HIS A 212 -0.44 -10.34 25.35
N ALA A 213 0.15 -11.52 25.55
CA ALA A 213 0.27 -12.54 24.50
C ALA A 213 -1.10 -12.97 23.92
N SER A 214 -2.17 -12.97 24.72
CA SER A 214 -3.53 -13.29 24.27
C SER A 214 -4.07 -12.31 23.23
N GLN A 215 -3.57 -11.08 23.23
CA GLN A 215 -3.93 -10.03 22.25
C GLN A 215 -2.88 -9.95 21.12
N LEU A 216 -1.61 -10.18 21.45
CA LEU A 216 -0.51 -10.08 20.49
C LEU A 216 -0.60 -11.13 19.38
N TYR A 217 -0.80 -12.41 19.72
CA TYR A 217 -0.82 -13.47 18.71
C TYR A 217 -1.96 -13.31 17.70
N PRO A 218 -3.23 -13.06 18.09
CA PRO A 218 -4.29 -12.76 17.14
C PRO A 218 -3.97 -11.57 16.24
N LEU A 219 -3.35 -10.51 16.79
CA LEU A 219 -2.92 -9.35 16.01
C LEU A 219 -1.87 -9.73 14.96
N LEU A 220 -0.88 -10.54 15.32
CA LEU A 220 0.17 -10.97 14.38
C LEU A 220 -0.40 -11.86 13.26
N TYR A 221 -1.32 -12.79 13.57
CA TYR A 221 -2.00 -13.60 12.55
C TYR A 221 -2.83 -12.72 11.61
N SER A 222 -3.58 -11.77 12.14
CA SER A 222 -4.34 -10.80 11.35
C SER A 222 -3.40 -9.96 10.48
N ALA A 223 -2.33 -9.41 11.04
CA ALA A 223 -1.38 -8.59 10.31
C ALA A 223 -0.70 -9.34 9.16
N LEU A 224 -0.29 -10.59 9.40
CA LEU A 224 0.24 -11.45 8.34
C LEU A 224 -0.82 -11.75 7.28
N GLY A 225 -2.03 -12.11 7.68
CA GLY A 225 -3.12 -12.39 6.76
C GLY A 225 -3.47 -11.19 5.87
N PHE A 226 -3.61 -10.00 6.44
CA PHE A 226 -3.83 -8.76 5.69
C PHE A 226 -2.63 -8.40 4.79
N THR A 227 -1.41 -8.72 5.21
CA THR A 227 -0.21 -8.54 4.38
C THR A 227 -0.24 -9.46 3.15
N PHE A 228 -0.58 -10.73 3.31
CA PHE A 228 -0.78 -11.65 2.18
C PHE A 228 -1.92 -11.20 1.27
N LEU A 229 -3.00 -10.67 1.84
CA LEU A 229 -4.10 -10.08 1.06
C LEU A 229 -3.62 -8.88 0.23
N PHE A 230 -2.85 -7.96 0.85
CA PHE A 230 -2.27 -6.82 0.14
C PHE A 230 -1.45 -7.27 -1.07
N PHE A 231 -0.51 -8.21 -0.90
CA PHE A 231 0.31 -8.70 -2.01
C PHE A 231 -0.50 -9.48 -3.04
N THR A 232 -1.53 -10.22 -2.64
CA THR A 232 -2.47 -10.87 -3.57
C THR A 232 -3.16 -9.84 -4.46
N LEU A 233 -3.74 -8.81 -3.86
CA LEU A 233 -4.43 -7.74 -4.59
C LEU A 233 -3.46 -6.94 -5.46
N HIS A 234 -2.26 -6.64 -4.95
CA HIS A 234 -1.23 -5.93 -5.68
C HIS A 234 -0.75 -6.70 -6.92
N MET A 235 -0.43 -7.98 -6.77
CA MET A 235 -0.07 -8.83 -7.91
C MET A 235 -1.20 -8.93 -8.93
N LYS A 236 -2.45 -9.08 -8.48
CA LYS A 236 -3.62 -9.09 -9.36
C LYS A 236 -3.77 -7.74 -10.09
N GLY A 237 -3.58 -6.63 -9.38
CA GLY A 237 -3.58 -5.28 -9.96
C GLY A 237 -2.50 -5.10 -11.03
N MET A 238 -1.27 -5.55 -10.75
CA MET A 238 -0.17 -5.54 -11.72
C MET A 238 -0.50 -6.36 -12.98
N ARG A 239 -1.05 -7.56 -12.82
CA ARG A 239 -1.47 -8.42 -13.95
C ARG A 239 -2.52 -7.72 -14.81
N ASN A 240 -3.53 -7.14 -14.19
CA ASN A 240 -4.60 -6.42 -14.88
C ASN A 240 -4.03 -5.24 -15.68
N GLU A 241 -3.11 -4.47 -15.12
CA GLU A 241 -2.46 -3.35 -15.80
C GLU A 241 -1.58 -3.81 -16.97
N ILE A 242 -0.83 -4.89 -16.82
CA ILE A 242 -0.03 -5.48 -17.92
C ILE A 242 -0.96 -5.93 -19.06
N LEU A 243 -2.08 -6.60 -18.74
CA LEU A 243 -3.05 -7.04 -19.74
C LEU A 243 -3.72 -5.84 -20.43
N ARG A 244 -4.12 -4.82 -19.67
CA ARG A 244 -4.69 -3.58 -20.22
C ARG A 244 -3.76 -2.94 -21.25
N ARG A 245 -2.47 -2.83 -20.93
CA ARG A 245 -1.45 -2.27 -21.84
C ARG A 245 -1.27 -3.14 -23.09
N ARG A 246 -1.29 -4.48 -22.96
CA ARG A 246 -1.22 -5.40 -24.11
C ARG A 246 -2.42 -5.25 -25.03
N VAL A 247 -3.63 -5.21 -24.48
CA VAL A 247 -4.86 -5.00 -25.27
C VAL A 247 -4.83 -3.65 -25.98
N LYS A 248 -4.41 -2.58 -25.32
CA LYS A 248 -4.26 -1.25 -25.95
C LYS A 248 -3.29 -1.29 -27.14
N ALA A 249 -2.13 -1.93 -26.97
CA ALA A 249 -1.13 -2.04 -28.03
C ALA A 249 -1.66 -2.85 -29.24
N LEU A 250 -2.40 -3.94 -29.00
CA LEU A 250 -3.01 -4.73 -30.06
C LEU A 250 -4.05 -3.94 -30.84
N ARG A 251 -4.92 -3.18 -30.16
CA ARG A 251 -5.93 -2.33 -30.81
C ARG A 251 -5.30 -1.25 -31.68
N ILE A 252 -4.22 -0.62 -31.23
CA ILE A 252 -3.48 0.36 -32.05
C ILE A 252 -2.93 -0.32 -33.30
N ALA A 253 -2.28 -1.47 -33.16
CA ALA A 253 -1.73 -2.21 -34.30
C ALA A 253 -2.79 -2.69 -35.30
N GLU A 254 -4.03 -3.00 -34.85
CA GLU A 254 -5.14 -3.32 -35.74
C GLU A 254 -5.61 -2.11 -36.54
N VAL A 255 -5.75 -0.95 -35.90
CA VAL A 255 -6.13 0.30 -36.56
C VAL A 255 -5.09 0.70 -37.62
N ASP A 256 -3.81 0.60 -37.27
CA ASP A 256 -2.73 0.94 -38.21
C ASP A 256 -2.75 0.02 -39.44
N ARG A 257 -2.92 -1.29 -39.24
CA ARG A 257 -3.06 -2.26 -40.37
C ARG A 257 -4.30 -2.00 -41.22
N ALA A 258 -5.42 -1.58 -40.60
CA ALA A 258 -6.63 -1.24 -41.38
C ALA A 258 -6.38 -0.01 -42.26
N ARG A 259 -5.75 1.02 -41.73
CA ARG A 259 -5.35 2.23 -42.50
C ARG A 259 -4.38 1.92 -43.64
N GLU A 260 -3.40 1.04 -43.39
CA GLU A 260 -2.48 0.60 -44.45
C GLU A 260 -3.21 -0.11 -45.58
N ARG A 261 -4.18 -1.01 -45.27
CA ARG A 261 -4.99 -1.71 -46.30
C ARG A 261 -5.85 -0.73 -47.10
N GLU A 262 -6.49 0.24 -46.43
CA GLU A 262 -7.29 1.27 -47.13
C GLU A 262 -6.40 2.14 -48.01
N ALA A 263 -5.20 2.50 -47.62
CA ALA A 263 -4.27 3.29 -48.40
C ALA A 263 -3.79 2.52 -49.66
N VAL A 264 -3.53 1.20 -49.52
CA VAL A 264 -3.15 0.36 -50.67
C VAL A 264 -4.32 0.22 -51.66
N ALA A 265 -5.55 -0.04 -51.18
CA ALA A 265 -6.73 -0.16 -52.02
C ALA A 265 -7.09 1.16 -52.72
N ALA A 266 -6.75 2.32 -52.16
CA ALA A 266 -6.97 3.62 -52.78
C ALA A 266 -5.91 3.99 -53.83
N ALA A 267 -4.79 3.27 -53.87
CA ALA A 267 -3.67 3.50 -54.80
C ALA A 267 -3.76 2.60 -56.08
N GLU A 268 -4.62 1.57 -56.03
CA GLU A 268 -4.96 0.71 -57.17
C GLU A 268 -6.17 1.29 -57.94
#